data_dbf5e4f588905ab11622d8afc35fae80
#
_entry.id   dbf5e4f588905ab11622d8afc35fae80
#
_cell.length_a   1.000
_cell.length_b   1.000
_cell.length_c   1.000
_cell.angle_alpha   90.00
_cell.angle_beta   90.00
_cell.angle_gamma   90.00
#
_symmetry.space_group_name_H-M   'P 1'
#
loop_
_entity.id
_entity.type
_entity.pdbx_description
1 polymer ?
#
loop_
_entity_poly.entity_id
_entity_poly.type
_entity_poly.pdbx_seq_one_letter_code
_entity_poly.pdbx_strand_id
1 'polypeptide(L)'
;MITRCRPSLGTFVEISLPDGNEQAAEQAFAAIAHVHRRMSFHESGSDLARLRDATPGKQVKVDRETVAVLRMAIELHHATSGLFDVTIGRTLVRSGFLPRGETIRLDHFPGTTRDIEIVDTHHVRCHRPMLIDLGGIAKGHAVDRAVEVLRSCGVAEALVNAGGDLRAYGDRDWPVGLRDADGEVRYVVPARDCAIASSSNLDNRRRVRGRDESVHIGYGRKSVLADHRVTVVATTCIVADALTKVALADRVLAEQVAQQFDARLLETSSTGASN
;
A
#
# COMPACT_ATOMS: atom_id res chain seq x y z
N MET A 1 3.31 -9.03 -27.24
CA MET A 1 3.29 -8.60 -25.82
C MET A 1 4.65 -8.02 -25.45
N ILE A 2 4.67 -6.83 -24.85
CA ILE A 2 5.88 -6.24 -24.30
C ILE A 2 5.75 -6.13 -22.77
N THR A 3 6.90 -6.18 -22.10
CA THR A 3 7.01 -5.84 -20.68
C THR A 3 8.04 -4.73 -20.53
N ARG A 4 7.67 -3.70 -19.80
CA ARG A 4 8.53 -2.58 -19.42
C ARG A 4 8.73 -2.61 -17.92
N CYS A 5 9.97 -2.39 -17.46
CA CYS A 5 10.33 -2.39 -16.03
C CYS A 5 11.08 -1.13 -15.66
N ARG A 6 10.73 -0.51 -14.52
CA ARG A 6 11.41 0.68 -13.98
C ARG A 6 11.48 0.63 -12.46
N PRO A 7 12.56 1.14 -11.85
CA PRO A 7 12.59 1.37 -10.41
C PRO A 7 11.62 2.50 -10.04
N SER A 8 10.69 2.23 -9.13
CA SER A 8 9.76 3.21 -8.56
C SER A 8 9.15 2.66 -7.26
N LEU A 9 8.59 3.52 -6.41
CA LEU A 9 7.92 3.12 -5.16
C LEU A 9 8.79 2.27 -4.21
N GLY A 10 10.11 2.39 -4.29
CA GLY A 10 11.05 1.57 -3.51
C GLY A 10 11.20 0.13 -4.00
N THR A 11 10.70 -0.19 -5.20
CA THR A 11 10.75 -1.52 -5.83
C THR A 11 10.93 -1.41 -7.34
N PHE A 12 10.81 -2.54 -8.05
CA PHE A 12 10.65 -2.55 -9.50
C PHE A 12 9.17 -2.58 -9.86
N VAL A 13 8.78 -1.72 -10.80
CA VAL A 13 7.43 -1.69 -11.37
C VAL A 13 7.50 -2.23 -12.78
N GLU A 14 6.67 -3.23 -13.06
CA GLU A 14 6.55 -3.87 -14.35
C GLU A 14 5.17 -3.61 -14.94
N ILE A 15 5.13 -3.29 -16.25
CA ILE A 15 3.90 -3.11 -17.01
C ILE A 15 4.00 -4.02 -18.23
N SER A 16 3.09 -5.00 -18.31
CA SER A 16 2.96 -5.94 -19.44
C SER A 16 1.67 -5.63 -20.19
N LEU A 17 1.78 -5.42 -21.51
CA LEU A 17 0.68 -4.98 -22.37
C LEU A 17 0.93 -5.42 -23.84
N PRO A 18 -0.07 -5.35 -24.75
CA PRO A 18 0.11 -5.66 -26.15
C PRO A 18 1.14 -4.75 -26.84
N ASP A 19 1.86 -5.28 -27.83
CA ASP A 19 2.81 -4.51 -28.65
C ASP A 19 2.14 -3.27 -29.27
N GLY A 20 2.93 -2.22 -29.53
CA GLY A 20 2.44 -0.96 -30.11
C GLY A 20 1.79 0.00 -29.11
N ASN A 21 1.83 -0.31 -27.80
CA ASN A 21 1.27 0.51 -26.73
C ASN A 21 2.35 1.15 -25.82
N GLU A 22 3.57 1.33 -26.34
CA GLU A 22 4.71 1.85 -25.57
C GLU A 22 4.42 3.23 -24.97
N GLN A 23 3.73 4.10 -25.71
CA GLN A 23 3.37 5.43 -25.23
C GLN A 23 2.38 5.37 -24.07
N ALA A 24 1.44 4.43 -24.08
CA ALA A 24 0.51 4.22 -22.95
C ALA A 24 1.27 3.74 -21.71
N ALA A 25 2.27 2.85 -21.88
CA ALA A 25 3.13 2.44 -20.76
C ALA A 25 3.90 3.62 -20.16
N GLU A 26 4.43 4.55 -20.99
CA GLU A 26 5.10 5.76 -20.51
C GLU A 26 4.15 6.65 -19.66
N GLN A 27 2.92 6.84 -20.11
CA GLN A 27 1.91 7.59 -19.36
C GLN A 27 1.54 6.91 -18.03
N ALA A 28 1.44 5.58 -18.03
CA ALA A 28 1.19 4.81 -16.82
C ALA A 28 2.35 4.93 -15.82
N PHE A 29 3.63 4.85 -16.27
CA PHE A 29 4.77 5.13 -15.41
C PHE A 29 4.79 6.56 -14.87
N ALA A 30 4.37 7.54 -15.67
CA ALA A 30 4.25 8.94 -15.23
C ALA A 30 3.21 9.10 -14.12
N ALA A 31 2.07 8.38 -14.20
CA ALA A 31 1.05 8.35 -13.16
C ALA A 31 1.59 7.74 -11.85
N ILE A 32 2.31 6.62 -11.93
CA ILE A 32 2.98 6.01 -10.77
C ILE A 32 3.98 6.98 -10.13
N ALA A 33 4.81 7.62 -10.93
CA ALA A 33 5.78 8.61 -10.46
C ALA A 33 5.10 9.83 -9.82
N HIS A 34 3.91 10.24 -10.31
CA HIS A 34 3.12 11.30 -9.70
C HIS A 34 2.67 10.92 -8.29
N VAL A 35 2.06 9.73 -8.12
CA VAL A 35 1.65 9.21 -6.82
C VAL A 35 2.85 9.15 -5.86
N HIS A 36 3.98 8.62 -6.32
CA HIS A 36 5.20 8.54 -5.51
C HIS A 36 5.63 9.91 -4.98
N ARG A 37 5.77 10.90 -5.86
CA ARG A 37 6.18 12.27 -5.45
C ARG A 37 5.22 12.91 -4.48
N ARG A 38 3.90 12.67 -4.61
CA ARG A 38 2.89 13.27 -3.73
C ARG A 38 2.80 12.61 -2.37
N MET A 39 3.02 11.30 -2.30
CA MET A 39 2.75 10.49 -1.09
C MET A 39 4.01 9.93 -0.44
N SER A 40 5.21 10.32 -0.89
CA SER A 40 6.46 9.87 -0.28
C SER A 40 6.71 10.56 1.06
N PHE A 41 7.00 9.77 2.09
CA PHE A 41 7.47 10.28 3.38
C PHE A 41 8.85 10.94 3.27
N HIS A 42 9.67 10.50 2.28
CA HIS A 42 11.05 10.94 2.09
C HIS A 42 11.16 12.27 1.33
N GLU A 43 10.15 12.63 0.52
CA GLU A 43 10.15 13.81 -0.32
C GLU A 43 9.70 15.04 0.46
N SER A 44 10.57 16.05 0.58
CA SER A 44 10.25 17.31 1.27
C SER A 44 9.14 18.13 0.62
N GLY A 45 8.94 17.96 -0.70
CA GLY A 45 7.86 18.59 -1.46
C GLY A 45 6.56 17.79 -1.54
N SER A 46 6.46 16.65 -0.86
CA SER A 46 5.27 15.80 -0.87
C SER A 46 4.10 16.43 -0.12
N ASP A 47 2.91 15.90 -0.36
CA ASP A 47 1.72 16.28 0.39
C ASP A 47 1.83 15.88 1.87
N LEU A 48 2.49 14.73 2.13
CA LEU A 48 2.72 14.28 3.51
C LEU A 48 3.64 15.22 4.27
N ALA A 49 4.68 15.77 3.63
CA ALA A 49 5.54 16.78 4.23
C ALA A 49 4.75 18.06 4.56
N ARG A 50 3.89 18.52 3.64
CA ARG A 50 3.03 19.68 3.86
C ARG A 50 2.03 19.49 5.00
N LEU A 51 1.43 18.30 5.09
CA LEU A 51 0.51 17.95 6.19
C LEU A 51 1.23 17.86 7.53
N ARG A 52 2.46 17.34 7.55
CA ARG A 52 3.32 17.27 8.74
C ARG A 52 3.68 18.65 9.27
N ASP A 53 4.02 19.58 8.37
CA ASP A 53 4.55 20.90 8.72
C ASP A 53 3.44 21.94 8.92
N ALA A 54 2.19 21.58 8.65
CA ALA A 54 1.05 22.46 8.81
C ALA A 54 0.69 22.71 10.27
N THR A 55 0.21 23.92 10.55
CA THR A 55 -0.40 24.24 11.85
C THR A 55 -1.68 23.41 12.03
N PRO A 56 -1.87 22.71 13.17
CA PRO A 56 -3.08 21.96 13.45
C PRO A 56 -4.35 22.80 13.25
N GLY A 57 -5.38 22.20 12.65
CA GLY A 57 -6.65 22.83 12.33
C GLY A 57 -6.66 23.69 11.06
N LYS A 58 -5.50 23.99 10.45
CA LYS A 58 -5.44 24.65 9.15
C LYS A 58 -5.74 23.69 8.01
N GLN A 59 -6.42 24.20 6.97
CA GLN A 59 -6.59 23.49 5.71
C GLN A 59 -5.28 23.49 4.93
N VAL A 60 -4.91 22.32 4.40
CA VAL A 60 -3.74 22.13 3.55
C VAL A 60 -4.21 21.68 2.18
N LYS A 61 -3.78 22.38 1.13
CA LYS A 61 -4.03 21.97 -0.25
C LYS A 61 -3.13 20.77 -0.58
N VAL A 62 -3.72 19.68 -1.01
CA VAL A 62 -3.04 18.44 -1.42
C VAL A 62 -3.52 17.99 -2.80
N ASP A 63 -2.86 17.05 -3.39
CA ASP A 63 -3.30 16.42 -4.63
C ASP A 63 -4.60 15.63 -4.41
N ARG A 64 -5.47 15.60 -5.42
CA ARG A 64 -6.70 14.81 -5.37
C ARG A 64 -6.47 13.32 -5.12
N GLU A 65 -5.35 12.80 -5.63
CA GLU A 65 -4.96 11.40 -5.41
C GLU A 65 -4.62 11.16 -3.93
N THR A 66 -3.95 12.11 -3.27
CA THR A 66 -3.68 12.05 -1.83
C THR A 66 -4.98 12.07 -1.03
N VAL A 67 -5.95 12.90 -1.43
CA VAL A 67 -7.29 12.90 -0.79
C VAL A 67 -7.98 11.54 -0.96
N ALA A 68 -7.93 10.95 -2.17
CA ALA A 68 -8.54 9.64 -2.43
C ALA A 68 -7.94 8.54 -1.54
N VAL A 69 -6.61 8.49 -1.42
CA VAL A 69 -5.93 7.51 -0.54
C VAL A 69 -6.24 7.75 0.92
N LEU A 70 -6.24 9.00 1.40
CA LEU A 70 -6.58 9.31 2.79
C LEU A 70 -8.05 8.97 3.11
N ARG A 71 -8.97 9.15 2.16
CA ARG A 71 -10.37 8.75 2.32
C ARG A 71 -10.49 7.23 2.51
N MET A 72 -9.85 6.45 1.65
CA MET A 72 -9.80 4.99 1.79
C MET A 72 -9.13 4.57 3.11
N ALA A 73 -8.05 5.24 3.51
CA ALA A 73 -7.37 4.97 4.78
C ALA A 73 -8.27 5.23 6.00
N ILE A 74 -9.07 6.30 5.97
CA ILE A 74 -10.05 6.61 7.02
C ILE A 74 -11.15 5.55 7.07
N GLU A 75 -11.66 5.13 5.92
CA GLU A 75 -12.69 4.08 5.81
C GLU A 75 -12.18 2.74 6.38
N LEU A 76 -10.98 2.31 5.99
CA LEU A 76 -10.33 1.13 6.52
C LEU A 76 -10.03 1.25 8.03
N HIS A 77 -9.61 2.43 8.49
CA HIS A 77 -9.41 2.68 9.92
C HIS A 77 -10.71 2.45 10.72
N HIS A 78 -11.84 2.92 10.22
CA HIS A 78 -13.14 2.69 10.85
C HIS A 78 -13.55 1.22 10.78
N ALA A 79 -13.47 0.60 9.61
CA ALA A 79 -13.85 -0.81 9.41
C ALA A 79 -13.02 -1.78 10.27
N THR A 80 -11.73 -1.44 10.53
CA THR A 80 -10.82 -2.27 11.31
C THR A 80 -10.68 -1.84 12.77
N SER A 81 -11.58 -0.97 13.28
CA SER A 81 -11.53 -0.43 14.64
C SER A 81 -10.16 0.16 15.02
N GLY A 82 -9.49 0.76 14.04
CA GLY A 82 -8.20 1.43 14.21
C GLY A 82 -6.97 0.53 14.07
N LEU A 83 -7.13 -0.75 13.69
CA LEU A 83 -5.98 -1.61 13.38
C LEU A 83 -5.22 -1.10 12.16
N PHE A 84 -5.91 -0.74 11.08
CA PHE A 84 -5.31 -0.02 9.98
C PHE A 84 -5.22 1.47 10.34
N ASP A 85 -4.01 1.99 10.49
CA ASP A 85 -3.75 3.38 10.90
C ASP A 85 -2.58 3.93 10.08
N VAL A 86 -2.81 4.97 9.29
CA VAL A 86 -1.76 5.62 8.47
C VAL A 86 -0.93 6.64 9.26
N THR A 87 -1.24 6.90 10.54
CA THR A 87 -0.47 7.81 11.39
C THR A 87 0.63 7.08 12.18
N ILE A 88 1.09 5.96 11.65
CA ILE A 88 2.15 5.11 12.24
C ILE A 88 3.56 5.67 12.02
N GLY A 89 3.73 6.74 11.26
CA GLY A 89 5.03 7.31 10.92
C GLY A 89 5.90 7.60 12.14
N ARG A 90 5.30 8.04 13.27
CA ARG A 90 6.01 8.22 14.55
C ARG A 90 6.67 6.91 15.03
N THR A 91 5.96 5.80 14.94
CA THR A 91 6.48 4.47 15.33
C THR A 91 7.58 4.04 14.39
N LEU A 92 7.39 4.18 13.08
CA LEU A 92 8.38 3.80 12.07
C LEU A 92 9.67 4.62 12.16
N VAL A 93 9.59 5.92 12.43
CA VAL A 93 10.78 6.76 12.68
C VAL A 93 11.49 6.31 13.95
N ARG A 94 10.77 6.01 15.04
CA ARG A 94 11.36 5.54 16.30
C ARG A 94 12.08 4.20 16.14
N SER A 95 11.54 3.30 15.32
CA SER A 95 12.13 1.98 15.01
C SER A 95 13.14 2.01 13.85
N GLY A 96 13.45 3.20 13.30
CA GLY A 96 14.48 3.38 12.26
C GLY A 96 14.08 2.89 10.87
N PHE A 97 12.79 2.64 10.62
CA PHE A 97 12.29 2.30 9.28
C PHE A 97 12.06 3.53 8.40
N LEU A 98 11.76 4.67 9.02
CA LEU A 98 11.67 5.96 8.35
C LEU A 98 12.76 6.92 8.86
N PRO A 99 13.24 7.85 8.02
CA PRO A 99 14.27 8.79 8.41
C PRO A 99 13.75 9.74 9.49
N ARG A 100 14.61 10.03 10.46
CA ARG A 100 14.38 11.08 11.43
C ARG A 100 14.98 12.37 10.91
N GLY A 101 14.16 13.29 10.44
CA GLY A 101 14.62 14.65 10.15
C GLY A 101 15.20 15.31 11.42
N GLU A 102 16.21 16.16 11.27
CA GLU A 102 16.92 16.80 12.39
C GLU A 102 16.00 17.57 13.34
N THR A 103 14.90 18.13 12.82
CA THR A 103 13.93 18.95 13.57
C THR A 103 12.77 18.16 14.16
N ILE A 104 12.63 16.86 13.84
CA ILE A 104 11.46 16.06 14.26
C ILE A 104 11.60 15.64 15.72
N ARG A 105 10.77 16.25 16.58
CA ARG A 105 10.53 15.81 17.96
C ARG A 105 9.30 14.90 17.99
N LEU A 106 9.52 13.60 18.13
CA LEU A 106 8.46 12.59 18.02
C LEU A 106 7.30 12.79 19.00
N ASP A 107 7.56 13.41 20.16
CA ASP A 107 6.55 13.67 21.18
C ASP A 107 5.49 14.69 20.72
N HIS A 108 5.82 15.51 19.73
CA HIS A 108 4.93 16.52 19.17
C HIS A 108 3.91 15.96 18.16
N PHE A 109 3.93 14.65 17.86
CA PHE A 109 3.05 14.03 16.87
C PHE A 109 2.13 12.96 17.49
N PRO A 110 1.17 13.36 18.33
CA PRO A 110 0.25 12.44 19.00
C PRO A 110 -0.98 12.05 18.16
N GLY A 111 -1.20 12.70 17.01
CA GLY A 111 -2.39 12.53 16.19
C GLY A 111 -2.59 11.11 15.68
N THR A 112 -3.83 10.78 15.36
CA THR A 112 -4.30 9.49 14.84
C THR A 112 -5.09 9.73 13.56
N THR A 113 -5.45 8.67 12.83
CA THR A 113 -6.28 8.77 11.63
C THR A 113 -7.64 9.44 11.92
N ARG A 114 -8.15 9.38 13.15
CA ARG A 114 -9.39 10.07 13.56
C ARG A 114 -9.27 11.59 13.56
N ASP A 115 -8.05 12.12 13.62
CA ASP A 115 -7.78 13.55 13.61
C ASP A 115 -7.61 14.12 12.19
N ILE A 116 -7.82 13.27 11.14
CA ILE A 116 -7.77 13.66 9.73
C ILE A 116 -9.19 13.97 9.24
N GLU A 117 -9.39 15.18 8.74
CA GLU A 117 -10.64 15.62 8.11
C GLU A 117 -10.41 15.87 6.62
N ILE A 118 -11.20 15.23 5.78
CA ILE A 118 -11.27 15.52 4.35
C ILE A 118 -12.25 16.69 4.16
N VAL A 119 -11.72 17.87 3.83
CA VAL A 119 -12.53 19.07 3.67
C VAL A 119 -13.24 19.09 2.31
N ASP A 120 -12.47 18.81 1.25
CA ASP A 120 -12.97 18.67 -0.12
C ASP A 120 -12.04 17.79 -0.98
N THR A 121 -12.13 17.85 -2.30
CA THR A 121 -11.33 17.03 -3.23
C THR A 121 -9.85 17.42 -3.28
N HIS A 122 -9.45 18.53 -2.67
CA HIS A 122 -8.07 19.05 -2.70
C HIS A 122 -7.59 19.56 -1.35
N HIS A 123 -8.41 19.52 -0.31
CA HIS A 123 -8.04 20.04 1.00
C HIS A 123 -8.24 19.02 2.11
N VAL A 124 -7.24 18.93 2.96
CA VAL A 124 -7.21 18.10 4.16
C VAL A 124 -6.89 18.97 5.36
N ARG A 125 -7.48 18.66 6.50
CA ARG A 125 -7.20 19.30 7.79
C ARG A 125 -6.78 18.23 8.78
N CYS A 126 -5.63 18.43 9.42
CA CYS A 126 -5.18 17.63 10.54
C CYS A 126 -5.45 18.40 11.83
N HIS A 127 -6.33 17.89 12.69
CA HIS A 127 -6.70 18.57 13.94
C HIS A 127 -5.60 18.47 15.02
N ARG A 128 -4.68 17.52 14.85
CA ARG A 128 -3.51 17.33 15.72
C ARG A 128 -2.27 17.06 14.84
N PRO A 129 -1.06 17.40 15.33
CA PRO A 129 0.15 17.05 14.60
C PRO A 129 0.29 15.55 14.46
N MET A 130 0.66 15.06 13.27
CA MET A 130 0.82 13.64 13.00
C MET A 130 1.92 13.38 11.97
N LEU A 131 2.48 12.18 11.97
CA LEU A 131 3.36 11.67 10.94
C LEU A 131 2.61 10.60 10.15
N ILE A 132 2.13 10.97 8.96
CA ILE A 132 1.41 10.07 8.08
C ILE A 132 2.43 9.26 7.28
N ASP A 133 2.24 7.95 7.23
CA ASP A 133 2.91 7.03 6.33
C ASP A 133 1.88 6.25 5.51
N LEU A 134 1.99 6.32 4.19
CA LEU A 134 1.09 5.65 3.26
C LEU A 134 1.74 4.40 2.62
N GLY A 135 2.86 3.92 3.14
CA GLY A 135 3.59 2.77 2.60
C GLY A 135 2.77 1.47 2.53
N GLY A 136 1.71 1.37 3.34
CA GLY A 136 0.80 0.22 3.35
C GLY A 136 -0.42 0.33 2.44
N ILE A 137 -0.54 1.38 1.59
CA ILE A 137 -1.72 1.60 0.74
C ILE A 137 -1.39 2.34 -0.57
N ALA A 138 -0.36 3.19 -0.59
CA ALA A 138 -0.06 4.03 -1.74
C ALA A 138 0.51 3.26 -2.93
N LYS A 139 1.15 2.10 -2.71
CA LYS A 139 1.63 1.25 -3.82
C LYS A 139 0.47 0.68 -4.60
N GLY A 140 -0.53 0.13 -3.90
CA GLY A 140 -1.76 -0.37 -4.53
C GLY A 140 -2.48 0.73 -5.29
N HIS A 141 -2.60 1.93 -4.72
CA HIS A 141 -3.19 3.08 -5.42
C HIS A 141 -2.42 3.46 -6.69
N ALA A 142 -1.09 3.47 -6.66
CA ALA A 142 -0.28 3.78 -7.83
C ALA A 142 -0.48 2.75 -8.96
N VAL A 143 -0.62 1.46 -8.62
CA VAL A 143 -0.98 0.40 -9.56
C VAL A 143 -2.36 0.64 -10.18
N ASP A 144 -3.36 0.98 -9.37
CA ASP A 144 -4.71 1.30 -9.85
C ASP A 144 -4.70 2.49 -10.81
N ARG A 145 -3.97 3.56 -10.47
CA ARG A 145 -3.82 4.74 -11.35
C ARG A 145 -3.17 4.40 -12.69
N ALA A 146 -2.14 3.53 -12.68
CA ALA A 146 -1.52 3.07 -13.91
C ALA A 146 -2.52 2.29 -14.80
N VAL A 147 -3.30 1.39 -14.21
CA VAL A 147 -4.34 0.64 -14.92
C VAL A 147 -5.40 1.58 -15.52
N GLU A 148 -5.85 2.59 -14.78
CA GLU A 148 -6.82 3.56 -15.28
C GLU A 148 -6.27 4.37 -16.47
N VAL A 149 -5.00 4.76 -16.43
CA VAL A 149 -4.33 5.43 -17.55
C VAL A 149 -4.26 4.51 -18.77
N LEU A 150 -3.84 3.25 -18.60
CA LEU A 150 -3.79 2.29 -19.70
C LEU A 150 -5.17 2.08 -20.35
N ARG A 151 -6.22 1.91 -19.53
CA ARG A 151 -7.61 1.82 -20.02
C ARG A 151 -8.03 3.08 -20.79
N SER A 152 -7.69 4.28 -20.30
CA SER A 152 -8.01 5.54 -20.96
C SER A 152 -7.28 5.75 -22.29
N CYS A 153 -6.11 5.09 -22.45
CA CYS A 153 -5.35 5.02 -23.72
C CYS A 153 -5.90 3.97 -24.69
N GLY A 154 -6.98 3.24 -24.34
CA GLY A 154 -7.58 2.22 -25.19
C GLY A 154 -6.84 0.87 -25.18
N VAL A 155 -5.94 0.65 -24.21
CA VAL A 155 -5.26 -0.66 -24.07
C VAL A 155 -6.28 -1.68 -23.54
N ALA A 156 -6.50 -2.76 -24.31
CA ALA A 156 -7.55 -3.71 -24.02
C ALA A 156 -7.26 -4.63 -22.82
N GLU A 157 -5.98 -4.96 -22.61
CA GLU A 157 -5.54 -5.84 -21.52
C GLU A 157 -4.15 -5.45 -21.02
N ALA A 158 -3.90 -5.52 -19.74
CA ALA A 158 -2.57 -5.34 -19.18
C ALA A 158 -2.45 -5.93 -17.77
N LEU A 159 -1.18 -6.15 -17.37
CA LEU A 159 -0.77 -6.42 -15.99
C LEU A 159 0.18 -5.32 -15.53
N VAL A 160 -0.13 -4.68 -14.41
CA VAL A 160 0.77 -3.75 -13.69
C VAL A 160 1.16 -4.39 -12.37
N ASN A 161 2.46 -4.51 -12.10
CA ASN A 161 3.02 -5.13 -10.90
C ASN A 161 4.05 -4.20 -10.25
N ALA A 162 3.85 -3.87 -9.00
CA ALA A 162 4.75 -3.04 -8.20
C ALA A 162 5.27 -3.85 -6.99
N GLY A 163 6.25 -4.75 -7.24
CA GLY A 163 6.88 -5.53 -6.18
C GLY A 163 5.96 -6.53 -5.48
N GLY A 164 4.99 -7.10 -6.21
CA GLY A 164 4.02 -8.08 -5.70
C GLY A 164 2.63 -7.51 -5.40
N ASP A 165 2.47 -6.18 -5.41
CA ASP A 165 1.16 -5.54 -5.45
C ASP A 165 0.81 -5.32 -6.92
N LEU A 166 -0.18 -6.02 -7.45
CA LEU A 166 -0.46 -6.06 -8.87
C LEU A 166 -1.95 -5.93 -9.20
N ARG A 167 -2.24 -5.50 -10.42
CA ARG A 167 -3.59 -5.51 -10.99
C ARG A 167 -3.54 -5.93 -12.45
N ALA A 168 -4.35 -6.90 -12.79
CA ALA A 168 -4.60 -7.35 -14.16
C ALA A 168 -5.98 -6.90 -14.62
N TYR A 169 -6.14 -6.64 -15.91
CA TYR A 169 -7.44 -6.39 -16.52
C TYR A 169 -7.48 -6.88 -17.97
N GLY A 170 -8.70 -7.04 -18.51
CA GLY A 170 -8.97 -7.61 -19.81
C GLY A 170 -9.25 -9.11 -19.75
N ASP A 171 -9.40 -9.74 -20.93
CA ASP A 171 -9.85 -11.15 -21.03
C ASP A 171 -8.75 -12.18 -20.80
N ARG A 172 -7.52 -11.74 -20.65
CA ARG A 172 -6.36 -12.62 -20.48
C ARG A 172 -6.19 -13.11 -19.06
N ASP A 173 -5.92 -14.40 -18.88
CA ASP A 173 -5.40 -14.95 -17.63
C ASP A 173 -3.89 -14.71 -17.54
N TRP A 174 -3.50 -13.91 -16.56
CA TRP A 174 -2.10 -13.63 -16.25
C TRP A 174 -1.62 -14.60 -15.16
N PRO A 175 -0.59 -15.44 -15.44
CA PRO A 175 -0.06 -16.34 -14.41
C PRO A 175 0.69 -15.55 -13.34
N VAL A 176 0.24 -15.61 -12.11
CA VAL A 176 0.85 -14.94 -10.95
C VAL A 176 1.41 -15.97 -9.99
N GLY A 177 2.73 -15.95 -9.79
CA GLY A 177 3.41 -16.80 -8.83
C GLY A 177 3.25 -16.28 -7.42
N LEU A 178 2.70 -17.11 -6.51
CA LEU A 178 2.59 -16.80 -5.09
C LEU A 178 3.76 -17.46 -4.34
N ARG A 179 4.45 -16.66 -3.52
CA ARG A 179 5.56 -17.14 -2.69
C ARG A 179 5.05 -17.68 -1.37
N ASP A 180 5.65 -18.76 -0.89
CA ASP A 180 5.45 -19.30 0.45
C ASP A 180 6.28 -18.55 1.53
N ALA A 181 6.30 -19.09 2.75
CA ALA A 181 7.06 -18.50 3.85
C ALA A 181 8.59 -18.50 3.57
N ASP A 182 9.09 -19.48 2.84
CA ASP A 182 10.51 -19.60 2.48
C ASP A 182 10.91 -18.70 1.30
N GLY A 183 9.93 -18.01 0.67
CA GLY A 183 10.14 -17.12 -0.45
C GLY A 183 10.11 -17.81 -1.82
N GLU A 184 9.86 -19.12 -1.85
CA GLU A 184 9.75 -19.91 -3.08
C GLU A 184 8.37 -19.79 -3.71
N VAL A 185 8.32 -19.77 -5.06
CA VAL A 185 7.04 -19.77 -5.78
C VAL A 185 6.46 -21.18 -5.75
N ARG A 186 5.43 -21.39 -4.95
CA ARG A 186 4.75 -22.69 -4.78
C ARG A 186 3.46 -22.82 -5.57
N TYR A 187 2.80 -21.71 -5.81
CA TYR A 187 1.49 -21.69 -6.45
C TYR A 187 1.49 -20.68 -7.60
N VAL A 188 0.80 -21.02 -8.68
CA VAL A 188 0.52 -20.09 -9.76
C VAL A 188 -1.00 -19.96 -9.86
N VAL A 189 -1.48 -18.73 -9.72
CA VAL A 189 -2.91 -18.42 -9.83
C VAL A 189 -3.14 -17.55 -11.07
N PRO A 190 -4.24 -17.77 -11.80
CA PRO A 190 -4.62 -16.88 -12.88
C PRO A 190 -5.16 -15.57 -12.30
N ALA A 191 -4.62 -14.43 -12.72
CA ALA A 191 -5.18 -13.12 -12.44
C ALA A 191 -5.90 -12.61 -13.69
N ARG A 192 -7.22 -12.44 -13.58
CA ARG A 192 -8.07 -11.86 -14.62
C ARG A 192 -8.97 -10.82 -13.99
N ASP A 193 -8.91 -9.60 -14.51
CA ASP A 193 -9.73 -8.46 -14.07
C ASP A 193 -9.81 -8.30 -12.52
N CYS A 194 -8.68 -8.50 -11.87
CA CYS A 194 -8.54 -8.42 -10.42
C CYS A 194 -7.19 -7.85 -10.00
N ALA A 195 -7.10 -7.49 -8.73
CA ALA A 195 -5.87 -7.11 -8.06
C ALA A 195 -5.45 -8.19 -7.07
N ILE A 196 -4.14 -8.38 -6.92
CA ILE A 196 -3.53 -9.28 -5.95
C ILE A 196 -2.42 -8.52 -5.23
N ALA A 197 -2.38 -8.60 -3.92
CA ALA A 197 -1.28 -8.09 -3.12
C ALA A 197 -0.82 -9.14 -2.12
N SER A 198 0.49 -9.18 -1.86
CA SER A 198 1.07 -10.09 -0.88
C SER A 198 1.98 -9.33 0.07
N SER A 199 1.88 -9.62 1.36
CA SER A 199 2.75 -9.03 2.38
C SER A 199 3.36 -10.09 3.29
N SER A 200 4.58 -9.79 3.73
CA SER A 200 5.32 -10.54 4.72
C SER A 200 6.24 -9.60 5.49
N ASN A 201 6.61 -9.94 6.68
CA ASN A 201 7.69 -9.27 7.39
C ASN A 201 8.86 -10.21 7.73
N LEU A 202 8.94 -11.35 7.06
CA LEU A 202 10.00 -12.34 7.28
C LEU A 202 11.39 -11.77 6.93
N ASP A 203 11.47 -11.03 5.82
CA ASP A 203 12.72 -10.53 5.26
C ASP A 203 13.08 -9.10 5.72
N ASN A 204 12.16 -8.40 6.41
CA ASN A 204 12.29 -6.97 6.74
C ASN A 204 12.28 -6.66 8.24
N ARG A 205 12.58 -7.66 9.08
CA ARG A 205 12.71 -7.46 10.52
C ARG A 205 14.03 -6.77 10.85
N ARG A 206 14.00 -5.90 11.84
CA ARG A 206 15.21 -5.22 12.37
C ARG A 206 15.26 -5.37 13.87
N ARG A 207 16.45 -5.60 14.41
CA ARG A 207 16.65 -5.61 15.86
C ARG A 207 16.88 -4.18 16.37
N VAL A 208 15.92 -3.66 17.13
CA VAL A 208 15.94 -2.31 17.68
C VAL A 208 15.89 -2.42 19.21
N ARG A 209 16.93 -1.92 19.90
CA ARG A 209 17.03 -1.95 21.37
C ARG A 209 16.76 -3.34 21.96
N GLY A 210 17.28 -4.39 21.32
CA GLY A 210 17.16 -5.78 21.77
C GLY A 210 15.83 -6.46 21.45
N ARG A 211 14.90 -5.81 20.74
CA ARG A 211 13.62 -6.37 20.28
C ARG A 211 13.56 -6.40 18.77
N ASP A 212 12.91 -7.42 18.23
CA ASP A 212 12.63 -7.47 16.80
C ASP A 212 11.46 -6.54 16.49
N GLU A 213 11.62 -5.74 15.45
CA GLU A 213 10.65 -4.76 14.97
C GLU A 213 10.42 -4.97 13.47
N SER A 214 9.24 -4.65 12.98
CA SER A 214 8.88 -4.69 11.56
C SER A 214 8.23 -3.40 11.09
N VAL A 215 8.10 -3.22 9.79
CA VAL A 215 7.37 -2.09 9.19
C VAL A 215 5.86 -2.22 9.35
N HIS A 216 5.35 -3.43 9.64
CA HIS A 216 3.93 -3.68 9.84
C HIS A 216 3.57 -3.40 11.31
N ILE A 217 2.68 -2.46 11.50
CA ILE A 217 2.26 -1.98 12.81
C ILE A 217 0.81 -2.39 13.04
N GLY A 218 0.57 -3.04 14.17
CA GLY A 218 -0.74 -3.50 14.61
C GLY A 218 -1.28 -2.75 15.82
N TYR A 219 -2.14 -3.42 16.59
CA TYR A 219 -2.78 -2.88 17.78
C TYR A 219 -1.79 -2.23 18.74
N GLY A 220 -2.18 -1.08 19.29
CA GLY A 220 -1.36 -0.34 20.25
C GLY A 220 -0.05 0.18 19.64
N ARG A 221 0.03 0.31 18.32
CA ARG A 221 1.22 0.75 17.58
C ARG A 221 2.46 -0.13 17.84
N LYS A 222 2.24 -1.43 18.00
CA LYS A 222 3.29 -2.44 18.14
C LYS A 222 3.61 -3.09 16.79
N SER A 223 4.86 -3.46 16.60
CA SER A 223 5.28 -4.23 15.43
C SER A 223 4.59 -5.59 15.37
N VAL A 224 4.11 -5.94 14.20
CA VAL A 224 3.59 -7.28 13.90
C VAL A 224 4.74 -8.16 13.46
N LEU A 225 4.91 -9.32 14.11
CA LEU A 225 5.94 -10.31 13.78
C LEU A 225 5.23 -11.61 13.39
N ALA A 226 4.82 -11.68 12.11
CA ALA A 226 4.15 -12.86 11.56
C ALA A 226 5.15 -13.80 10.87
N ASP A 227 5.03 -15.10 11.08
CA ASP A 227 5.91 -16.14 10.49
C ASP A 227 5.30 -16.74 9.21
N HIS A 228 4.39 -16.00 8.57
CA HIS A 228 3.70 -16.40 7.36
C HIS A 228 3.58 -15.21 6.39
N ARG A 229 3.24 -15.54 5.16
CA ARG A 229 2.82 -14.57 4.14
C ARG A 229 1.30 -14.53 4.06
N VAL A 230 0.76 -13.40 3.69
CA VAL A 230 -0.67 -13.23 3.40
C VAL A 230 -0.83 -12.71 2.00
N THR A 231 -1.86 -13.19 1.31
CA THR A 231 -2.23 -12.74 -0.03
C THR A 231 -3.71 -12.39 -0.04
N VAL A 232 -4.03 -11.22 -0.58
CA VAL A 232 -5.39 -10.71 -0.74
C VAL A 232 -5.67 -10.51 -2.22
N VAL A 233 -6.85 -10.94 -2.65
CA VAL A 233 -7.42 -10.67 -3.98
C VAL A 233 -8.58 -9.68 -3.80
N ALA A 234 -8.63 -8.64 -4.62
CA ALA A 234 -9.68 -7.62 -4.60
C ALA A 234 -9.96 -7.09 -6.01
N THR A 235 -10.97 -6.23 -6.14
CA THR A 235 -11.27 -5.53 -7.39
C THR A 235 -10.26 -4.40 -7.68
N THR A 236 -9.65 -3.83 -6.63
CA THR A 236 -8.65 -2.76 -6.72
C THR A 236 -7.40 -3.09 -5.92
N CYS A 237 -6.25 -2.62 -6.40
CA CYS A 237 -4.97 -2.90 -5.75
C CYS A 237 -4.78 -2.11 -4.45
N ILE A 238 -5.36 -0.92 -4.34
CA ILE A 238 -5.36 -0.13 -3.10
C ILE A 238 -5.99 -0.91 -1.93
N VAL A 239 -7.09 -1.61 -2.18
CA VAL A 239 -7.77 -2.47 -1.18
C VAL A 239 -6.93 -3.71 -0.88
N ALA A 240 -6.44 -4.40 -1.92
CA ALA A 240 -5.61 -5.59 -1.74
C ALA A 240 -4.36 -5.28 -0.90
N ASP A 241 -3.61 -4.22 -1.25
CA ASP A 241 -2.41 -3.77 -0.53
C ASP A 241 -2.74 -3.48 0.95
N ALA A 242 -3.75 -2.66 1.22
CA ALA A 242 -4.11 -2.28 2.59
C ALA A 242 -4.56 -3.47 3.44
N LEU A 243 -5.41 -4.35 2.91
CA LEU A 243 -5.93 -5.50 3.65
C LEU A 243 -4.85 -6.55 3.97
N THR A 244 -3.76 -6.64 3.20
CA THR A 244 -2.64 -7.49 3.60
C THR A 244 -2.04 -7.07 4.95
N LYS A 245 -2.04 -5.77 5.30
CA LYS A 245 -1.50 -5.26 6.57
C LYS A 245 -2.42 -5.62 7.72
N VAL A 246 -3.73 -5.56 7.49
CA VAL A 246 -4.75 -6.02 8.45
C VAL A 246 -4.61 -7.53 8.66
N ALA A 247 -4.48 -8.31 7.58
CA ALA A 247 -4.40 -9.77 7.63
C ALA A 247 -3.14 -10.30 8.34
N LEU A 248 -2.02 -9.60 8.20
CA LEU A 248 -0.80 -9.93 8.96
C LEU A 248 -0.97 -9.72 10.47
N ALA A 249 -1.76 -8.72 10.87
CA ALA A 249 -1.96 -8.36 12.27
C ALA A 249 -3.12 -9.13 12.91
N ASP A 250 -4.20 -9.34 12.16
CA ASP A 250 -5.43 -10.01 12.62
C ASP A 250 -6.16 -10.59 11.40
N ARG A 251 -5.96 -11.89 11.16
CA ARG A 251 -6.55 -12.60 10.01
C ARG A 251 -8.08 -12.66 10.09
N VAL A 252 -8.62 -12.89 11.29
CA VAL A 252 -10.08 -13.03 11.47
C VAL A 252 -10.78 -11.72 11.15
N LEU A 253 -10.26 -10.61 11.68
CA LEU A 253 -10.78 -9.28 11.35
C LEU A 253 -10.64 -8.97 9.86
N ALA A 254 -9.51 -9.33 9.25
CA ALA A 254 -9.29 -9.11 7.81
C ALA A 254 -10.32 -9.85 6.97
N GLU A 255 -10.66 -11.10 7.28
CA GLU A 255 -11.69 -11.89 6.58
C GLU A 255 -13.09 -11.25 6.72
N GLN A 256 -13.44 -10.72 7.90
CA GLN A 256 -14.70 -10.02 8.13
C GLN A 256 -14.77 -8.70 7.34
N VAL A 257 -13.71 -7.93 7.33
CA VAL A 257 -13.64 -6.62 6.66
C VAL A 257 -13.53 -6.79 5.15
N ALA A 258 -12.84 -7.82 4.65
CA ALA A 258 -12.64 -8.06 3.22
C ALA A 258 -13.96 -8.11 2.43
N GLN A 259 -15.03 -8.68 3.02
CA GLN A 259 -16.35 -8.74 2.38
C GLN A 259 -16.94 -7.35 2.10
N GLN A 260 -16.64 -6.34 2.93
CA GLN A 260 -17.14 -4.97 2.76
C GLN A 260 -16.44 -4.25 1.59
N PHE A 261 -15.28 -4.75 1.15
CA PHE A 261 -14.43 -4.16 0.12
C PHE A 261 -14.29 -5.04 -1.12
N ASP A 262 -15.20 -6.00 -1.35
CA ASP A 262 -15.13 -6.95 -2.46
C ASP A 262 -13.76 -7.64 -2.58
N ALA A 263 -13.23 -8.06 -1.44
CA ALA A 263 -11.93 -8.69 -1.33
C ALA A 263 -12.02 -10.06 -0.64
N ARG A 264 -11.01 -10.89 -0.84
CA ARG A 264 -10.86 -12.17 -0.16
C ARG A 264 -9.39 -12.48 0.12
N LEU A 265 -9.14 -13.18 1.21
CA LEU A 265 -7.83 -13.73 1.52
C LEU A 265 -7.64 -15.05 0.76
N LEU A 266 -6.46 -15.25 0.18
CA LEU A 266 -6.10 -16.57 -0.36
C LEU A 266 -5.55 -17.44 0.77
N GLU A 267 -6.00 -18.70 0.80
CA GLU A 267 -5.38 -19.71 1.64
C GLU A 267 -4.11 -20.21 0.95
N THR A 268 -2.96 -19.86 1.48
CA THR A 268 -1.71 -20.57 1.18
C THR A 268 -1.61 -21.71 2.20
N SER A 269 -2.29 -22.83 1.91
CA SER A 269 -2.18 -24.01 2.78
C SER A 269 -0.74 -24.51 2.76
N SER A 270 -0.09 -24.47 3.91
CA SER A 270 1.03 -25.34 4.24
C SER A 270 0.48 -26.76 4.45
N THR A 271 0.06 -27.43 3.40
CA THR A 271 -0.11 -28.87 3.46
C THR A 271 1.29 -29.46 3.48
N GLY A 272 1.83 -29.60 4.69
CA GLY A 272 2.87 -30.57 4.94
C GLY A 272 2.35 -31.92 4.47
N ALA A 273 2.96 -32.46 3.43
CA ALA A 273 2.83 -33.86 3.09
C ALA A 273 3.35 -34.63 4.29
N SER A 274 2.43 -35.12 5.13
CA SER A 274 2.71 -36.26 6.01
C SER A 274 2.76 -37.49 5.12
N ASN A 275 3.93 -38.02 4.93
CA ASN A 275 4.16 -39.44 4.62
C ASN A 275 5.09 -40.00 5.69
#